data_1c3c00cbac7accd7dcf854c96e7d91b8
#
_entry.id   1c3c00cbac7accd7dcf854c96e7d91b8
#
_cell.length_a   1.000
_cell.length_b   1.000
_cell.length_c   1.000
_cell.angle_alpha   90.00
_cell.angle_beta   90.00
_cell.angle_gamma   90.00
#
_symmetry.space_group_name_H-M   'P 1'
#
loop_
_entity.id
_entity.type
_entity.pdbx_description
1 polymer ?
#
loop_
_entity_poly.entity_id
_entity_poly.type
_entity_poly.pdbx_seq_one_letter_code
_entity_poly.pdbx_strand_id
1 'polypeptide(L)'
;VKTVKGSQFLEPLFEYSGACSGCGETPYVKLLTQLFGDRAIIGNATGCSSIYGGNLPTTPYTVNKDGRGPTWNNSLFEDTAEFTLGFRLTVDKQHEFALELLDRLEDLVGAELVQNIKDNKQADEADIQKQREYVEQLTSKLNDIDNDSARQLLSIVSILVKRSIWGVGGDGWAYDIGYGGLDHVIASGRNVNLLVLDTGVYSNTGGQCSKATPLGAVAKFAAAGKPITRKDLGMLAMTYGYVYVAQVAMGSNDAQTVRAFIEAEAYDGPSIIIAYSHCIAHGIDMAKGSQNQDMAVKSGFWPLYRFNPDNAKEGINPLKLDSKDPSIPVKDFSYSETRFKMLTRFKPERAERLLQESQAGIDAKWRYYKQLASMDFSNTTEDK
;
A
#
# COMPACT_ATOMS: atom_id res chain seq x y z
N VAL A 1 13.62 -2.39 11.40
CA VAL A 1 12.54 -1.88 12.25
C VAL A 1 11.37 -2.85 12.16
N LYS A 2 10.93 -3.45 13.30
CA LYS A 2 9.85 -4.46 13.31
C LYS A 2 8.69 -4.08 14.27
N THR A 3 8.72 -2.89 14.84
CA THR A 3 7.74 -2.45 15.85
C THR A 3 7.26 -1.02 15.59
N VAL A 4 6.07 -0.69 16.09
CA VAL A 4 5.52 0.67 16.02
C VAL A 4 6.48 1.67 16.67
N LYS A 5 6.93 1.37 17.90
CA LYS A 5 7.90 2.24 18.59
C LYS A 5 9.16 2.46 17.75
N GLY A 6 9.70 1.41 17.13
CA GLY A 6 10.88 1.52 16.27
C GLY A 6 10.63 2.38 15.03
N SER A 7 9.46 2.28 14.40
CA SER A 7 9.12 3.10 13.22
C SER A 7 9.05 4.59 13.55
N GLN A 8 8.67 4.96 14.77
CA GLN A 8 8.56 6.36 15.20
C GLN A 8 9.91 7.04 15.47
N PHE A 9 11.01 6.29 15.52
CA PHE A 9 12.37 6.86 15.54
C PHE A 9 12.93 7.14 14.14
N LEU A 10 12.25 6.69 13.08
CA LEU A 10 12.63 7.00 11.72
C LEU A 10 12.11 8.37 11.31
N GLU A 11 12.95 9.14 10.65
CA GLU A 11 12.60 10.46 10.14
C GLU A 11 11.47 10.32 9.09
N PRO A 12 10.33 11.01 9.26
CA PRO A 12 9.31 11.05 8.23
C PRO A 12 9.76 11.96 7.08
N LEU A 13 9.62 11.48 5.86
CA LEU A 13 9.93 12.26 4.66
C LEU A 13 8.67 12.75 3.95
N PHE A 14 7.56 12.77 4.68
CA PHE A 14 6.28 13.34 4.29
C PHE A 14 5.63 14.00 5.52
N GLU A 15 5.59 15.33 5.54
CA GLU A 15 5.01 16.11 6.62
C GLU A 15 4.41 17.43 6.11
N TYR A 16 3.53 18.03 6.91
CA TYR A 16 2.93 19.35 6.67
C TYR A 16 2.18 19.43 5.31
N SER A 17 1.50 18.35 4.94
CA SER A 17 0.70 18.33 3.72
C SER A 17 -0.51 19.25 3.78
N GLY A 18 -1.01 19.70 2.62
CA GLY A 18 -2.25 20.46 2.50
C GLY A 18 -3.53 19.61 2.60
N ALA A 19 -3.48 18.42 3.21
CA ALA A 19 -4.64 17.56 3.43
C ALA A 19 -5.59 18.15 4.46
N CYS A 20 -6.83 17.62 4.51
CA CYS A 20 -7.81 17.98 5.54
C CYS A 20 -7.24 17.71 6.94
N SER A 21 -7.58 18.55 7.92
CA SER A 21 -7.22 18.30 9.32
C SER A 21 -7.76 16.96 9.78
N GLY A 22 -6.90 16.09 10.33
CA GLY A 22 -7.27 14.74 10.73
C GLY A 22 -7.51 13.75 9.58
N CYS A 23 -7.00 14.04 8.38
CA CYS A 23 -7.12 13.14 7.22
C CYS A 23 -6.64 11.72 7.52
N GLY A 24 -7.46 10.72 7.18
CA GLY A 24 -7.16 9.31 7.42
C GLY A 24 -6.14 8.69 6.45
N GLU A 25 -5.80 9.38 5.35
CA GLU A 25 -4.83 8.89 4.36
C GLU A 25 -3.38 9.20 4.76
N THR A 26 -3.13 10.42 5.26
CA THR A 26 -1.77 10.93 5.49
C THR A 26 -0.92 10.10 6.44
N PRO A 27 -1.46 9.44 7.50
CA PRO A 27 -0.65 8.58 8.37
C PRO A 27 -0.02 7.39 7.64
N TYR A 28 -0.69 6.81 6.64
CA TYR A 28 -0.15 5.71 5.84
C TYR A 28 0.97 6.17 4.91
N VAL A 29 0.80 7.33 4.26
CA VAL A 29 1.85 7.92 3.42
C VAL A 29 3.06 8.30 4.26
N LYS A 30 2.85 8.87 5.45
CA LYS A 30 3.93 9.17 6.39
C LYS A 30 4.68 7.90 6.80
N LEU A 31 3.97 6.82 7.17
CA LEU A 31 4.57 5.54 7.52
C LEU A 31 5.39 4.95 6.36
N LEU A 32 4.87 5.00 5.12
CA LEU A 32 5.60 4.58 3.93
C LEU A 32 6.94 5.31 3.83
N THR A 33 6.94 6.63 4.00
CA THR A 33 8.17 7.42 3.91
C THR A 33 9.11 7.20 5.09
N GLN A 34 8.61 6.94 6.29
CA GLN A 34 9.45 6.57 7.44
C GLN A 34 10.18 5.24 7.21
N LEU A 35 9.48 4.25 6.65
CA LEU A 35 10.05 2.92 6.47
C LEU A 35 10.96 2.81 5.24
N PHE A 36 10.62 3.48 4.13
CA PHE A 36 11.23 3.23 2.83
C PHE A 36 11.55 4.50 2.04
N GLY A 37 11.24 5.68 2.57
CA GLY A 37 11.25 6.94 1.82
C GLY A 37 12.58 7.31 1.19
N ASP A 38 13.71 6.92 1.78
CA ASP A 38 15.04 7.22 1.26
C ASP A 38 15.42 6.46 -0.03
N ARG A 39 14.60 5.48 -0.44
CA ARG A 39 14.77 4.68 -1.65
C ARG A 39 13.45 4.43 -2.40
N ALA A 40 12.34 5.02 -1.96
CA ALA A 40 11.03 4.83 -2.57
C ALA A 40 10.90 5.57 -3.91
N ILE A 41 10.26 4.92 -4.87
CA ILE A 41 9.73 5.54 -6.08
C ILE A 41 8.22 5.39 -6.03
N ILE A 42 7.51 6.52 -6.03
CA ILE A 42 6.07 6.58 -5.82
C ILE A 42 5.38 7.05 -7.11
N GLY A 43 4.51 6.20 -7.67
CA GLY A 43 3.52 6.56 -8.66
C GLY A 43 2.20 6.86 -7.96
N ASN A 44 1.68 8.09 -8.05
CA ASN A 44 0.48 8.50 -7.34
C ASN A 44 -0.69 8.72 -8.32
N ALA A 45 -1.82 8.08 -8.05
CA ALA A 45 -3.04 8.27 -8.82
C ALA A 45 -3.67 9.64 -8.53
N THR A 46 -4.32 10.22 -9.54
CA THR A 46 -5.08 11.45 -9.38
C THR A 46 -6.17 11.28 -8.33
N GLY A 47 -6.16 12.14 -7.32
CA GLY A 47 -7.09 12.11 -6.19
C GLY A 47 -6.59 12.99 -5.05
N CYS A 48 -7.09 12.79 -3.83
CA CYS A 48 -6.63 13.56 -2.67
C CYS A 48 -5.11 13.45 -2.47
N SER A 49 -4.56 12.24 -2.54
CA SER A 49 -3.13 12.00 -2.30
C SER A 49 -2.22 12.70 -3.32
N SER A 50 -2.62 12.81 -4.58
CA SER A 50 -1.86 13.56 -5.58
C SER A 50 -1.97 15.07 -5.39
N ILE A 51 -3.12 15.55 -4.91
CA ILE A 51 -3.35 16.98 -4.69
C ILE A 51 -2.52 17.46 -3.48
N TYR A 52 -2.61 16.80 -2.32
CA TYR A 52 -1.80 17.21 -1.18
C TYR A 52 -0.31 16.83 -1.32
N GLY A 53 0.02 15.86 -2.17
CA GLY A 53 1.40 15.47 -2.47
C GLY A 53 2.10 16.38 -3.47
N GLY A 54 1.37 16.95 -4.42
CA GLY A 54 1.87 17.79 -5.52
C GLY A 54 1.46 19.25 -5.45
N ASN A 55 1.26 19.82 -4.27
CA ASN A 55 0.79 21.19 -4.08
C ASN A 55 1.93 22.20 -4.28
N LEU A 56 2.17 22.58 -5.54
CA LEU A 56 3.23 23.52 -5.93
C LEU A 56 2.94 24.96 -5.49
N PRO A 57 3.97 25.75 -5.14
CA PRO A 57 5.41 25.45 -5.19
C PRO A 57 5.94 24.64 -3.99
N THR A 58 5.09 24.31 -3.03
CA THR A 58 5.45 23.53 -1.84
C THR A 58 5.11 22.06 -2.05
N THR A 59 5.90 21.18 -1.47
CA THR A 59 5.62 19.75 -1.42
C THR A 59 5.78 19.25 0.01
N PRO A 60 4.95 18.29 0.48
CA PRO A 60 5.14 17.68 1.78
C PRO A 60 6.27 16.64 1.81
N TYR A 61 6.79 16.26 0.64
CA TYR A 61 7.91 15.32 0.53
C TYR A 61 9.25 16.04 0.67
N THR A 62 10.20 15.40 1.35
CA THR A 62 11.52 15.96 1.62
C THR A 62 12.61 14.88 1.52
N VAL A 63 13.85 15.28 1.72
CA VAL A 63 15.02 14.39 1.81
C VAL A 63 15.54 14.35 3.26
N ASN A 64 16.18 13.23 3.61
CA ASN A 64 16.86 13.10 4.90
C ASN A 64 18.20 13.86 4.92
N LYS A 65 18.91 13.80 6.05
CA LYS A 65 20.22 14.44 6.23
C LYS A 65 21.30 14.03 5.21
N ASP A 66 21.14 12.87 4.57
CA ASP A 66 22.05 12.34 3.56
C ASP A 66 21.61 12.71 2.13
N GLY A 67 20.62 13.62 1.99
CA GLY A 67 20.10 14.06 0.70
C GLY A 67 19.23 13.02 -0.02
N ARG A 68 18.77 11.97 0.64
CA ARG A 68 17.94 10.90 0.07
C ARG A 68 16.48 11.05 0.48
N GLY A 69 15.59 10.89 -0.48
CA GLY A 69 14.14 10.94 -0.25
C GLY A 69 13.35 10.29 -1.37
N PRO A 70 12.01 10.22 -1.26
CA PRO A 70 11.19 9.58 -2.25
C PRO A 70 11.20 10.34 -3.57
N THR A 71 11.29 9.59 -4.67
CA THR A 71 10.97 10.10 -6.00
C THR A 71 9.46 10.00 -6.17
N TRP A 72 8.78 11.15 -6.13
CA TRP A 72 7.33 11.20 -6.24
C TRP A 72 6.89 11.71 -7.61
N ASN A 73 5.97 10.99 -8.23
CA ASN A 73 5.37 11.34 -9.51
C ASN A 73 3.87 11.06 -9.48
N ASN A 74 3.09 11.76 -10.28
CA ASN A 74 1.68 11.45 -10.47
C ASN A 74 1.33 11.37 -11.96
N SER A 75 0.35 10.54 -12.29
CA SER A 75 -0.34 10.60 -13.56
C SER A 75 -1.61 11.43 -13.42
N LEU A 76 -1.94 12.22 -14.45
CA LEU A 76 -3.21 12.94 -14.54
C LEU A 76 -4.35 12.05 -15.04
N PHE A 77 -4.02 10.84 -15.47
CA PHE A 77 -4.94 9.81 -15.93
C PHE A 77 -5.03 8.70 -14.89
N GLU A 78 -5.95 7.78 -15.07
CA GLU A 78 -6.16 6.63 -14.17
C GLU A 78 -5.23 5.44 -14.48
N ASP A 79 -4.14 5.67 -15.18
CA ASP A 79 -3.10 4.71 -15.60
C ASP A 79 -1.94 4.56 -14.60
N THR A 80 -2.13 4.99 -13.37
CA THR A 80 -1.05 5.03 -12.36
C THR A 80 -0.49 3.66 -12.02
N ALA A 81 -1.28 2.60 -12.07
CA ALA A 81 -0.79 1.26 -11.83
C ALA A 81 0.23 0.87 -12.90
N GLU A 82 -0.11 1.04 -14.17
CA GLU A 82 0.75 0.76 -15.33
C GLU A 82 1.98 1.68 -15.35
N PHE A 83 1.79 2.95 -15.01
CA PHE A 83 2.88 3.92 -14.85
C PHE A 83 3.88 3.47 -13.77
N THR A 84 3.38 2.96 -12.63
CA THR A 84 4.21 2.41 -11.55
C THR A 84 4.93 1.13 -11.99
N LEU A 85 4.26 0.27 -12.78
CA LEU A 85 4.89 -0.90 -13.40
C LEU A 85 6.04 -0.48 -14.34
N GLY A 86 5.87 0.61 -15.08
CA GLY A 86 6.92 1.20 -15.91
C GLY A 86 8.18 1.56 -15.11
N PHE A 87 8.04 2.10 -13.90
CA PHE A 87 9.19 2.32 -13.00
C PHE A 87 9.86 1.01 -12.61
N ARG A 88 9.09 -0.04 -12.26
CA ARG A 88 9.66 -1.33 -11.92
C ARG A 88 10.48 -1.91 -13.07
N LEU A 89 9.93 -1.91 -14.27
CA LEU A 89 10.61 -2.42 -15.46
C LEU A 89 11.88 -1.62 -15.77
N THR A 90 11.83 -0.30 -15.62
CA THR A 90 13.01 0.57 -15.81
C THR A 90 14.09 0.27 -14.79
N VAL A 91 13.74 0.16 -13.50
CA VAL A 91 14.68 -0.18 -12.43
C VAL A 91 15.31 -1.55 -12.67
N ASP A 92 14.53 -2.56 -13.06
CA ASP A 92 15.03 -3.91 -13.34
C ASP A 92 16.04 -3.87 -14.49
N LYS A 93 15.71 -3.20 -15.60
CA LYS A 93 16.61 -3.13 -16.76
C LYS A 93 17.88 -2.31 -16.51
N GLN A 94 17.78 -1.22 -15.76
CA GLN A 94 18.96 -0.46 -15.36
C GLN A 94 19.85 -1.25 -14.39
N HIS A 95 19.25 -2.03 -13.48
CA HIS A 95 19.99 -2.90 -12.58
C HIS A 95 20.72 -4.02 -13.32
N GLU A 96 20.03 -4.72 -14.25
CA GLU A 96 20.66 -5.72 -15.12
C GLU A 96 21.84 -5.13 -15.88
N PHE A 97 21.66 -3.95 -16.48
CA PHE A 97 22.72 -3.27 -17.22
C PHE A 97 23.88 -2.82 -16.32
N ALA A 98 23.59 -2.33 -15.11
CA ALA A 98 24.63 -1.96 -14.14
C ALA A 98 25.47 -3.18 -13.73
N LEU A 99 24.86 -4.34 -13.53
CA LEU A 99 25.59 -5.59 -13.24
C LEU A 99 26.44 -6.04 -14.42
N GLU A 100 25.95 -5.93 -15.66
CA GLU A 100 26.74 -6.23 -16.86
C GLU A 100 27.98 -5.31 -17.00
N LEU A 101 27.80 -4.01 -16.75
CA LEU A 101 28.91 -3.06 -16.75
C LEU A 101 29.89 -3.34 -15.62
N LEU A 102 29.41 -3.75 -14.45
CA LEU A 102 30.23 -4.11 -13.29
C LEU A 102 31.10 -5.32 -13.61
N ASP A 103 30.58 -6.34 -14.31
CA ASP A 103 31.34 -7.50 -14.78
C ASP A 103 32.47 -7.11 -15.75
N ARG A 104 32.15 -6.22 -16.69
CA ARG A 104 33.16 -5.72 -17.66
C ARG A 104 34.30 -4.94 -17.01
N LEU A 105 34.07 -4.38 -15.84
CA LEU A 105 35.02 -3.54 -15.11
C LEU A 105 35.67 -4.27 -13.92
N GLU A 106 35.41 -5.57 -13.72
CA GLU A 106 35.85 -6.34 -12.57
C GLU A 106 37.37 -6.23 -12.34
N ASP A 107 38.18 -6.38 -13.40
CA ASP A 107 39.66 -6.28 -13.31
C ASP A 107 40.15 -4.89 -12.88
N LEU A 108 39.36 -3.84 -13.13
CA LEU A 108 39.72 -2.45 -12.81
C LEU A 108 39.24 -2.02 -11.42
N VAL A 109 38.04 -2.48 -11.00
CA VAL A 109 37.47 -2.10 -9.70
C VAL A 109 37.76 -3.13 -8.60
N GLY A 110 38.15 -4.36 -8.95
CA GLY A 110 38.54 -5.46 -8.07
C GLY A 110 37.43 -6.46 -7.83
N ALA A 111 37.72 -7.74 -8.05
CA ALA A 111 36.78 -8.86 -7.99
C ALA A 111 36.04 -8.97 -6.64
N GLU A 112 36.72 -8.72 -5.52
CA GLU A 112 36.14 -8.78 -4.19
C GLU A 112 34.96 -7.76 -4.03
N LEU A 113 35.13 -6.52 -4.50
CA LEU A 113 34.09 -5.51 -4.43
C LEU A 113 32.91 -5.88 -5.33
N VAL A 114 33.18 -6.39 -6.54
CA VAL A 114 32.15 -6.85 -7.47
C VAL A 114 31.33 -7.97 -6.85
N GLN A 115 31.99 -8.97 -6.26
CA GLN A 115 31.32 -10.09 -5.60
C GLN A 115 30.48 -9.64 -4.41
N ASN A 116 31.02 -8.76 -3.57
CA ASN A 116 30.30 -8.21 -2.42
C ASN A 116 29.01 -7.47 -2.83
N ILE A 117 29.06 -6.70 -3.92
CA ILE A 117 27.88 -5.98 -4.45
C ILE A 117 26.83 -6.98 -4.96
N LYS A 118 27.24 -8.04 -5.65
CA LYS A 118 26.33 -9.03 -6.24
C LYS A 118 25.73 -9.97 -5.20
N ASP A 119 26.48 -10.40 -4.20
CA ASP A 119 26.04 -11.37 -3.20
C ASP A 119 25.16 -10.75 -2.12
N ASN A 120 25.19 -9.44 -1.97
CA ASN A 120 24.37 -8.75 -0.98
C ASN A 120 22.89 -8.77 -1.38
N LYS A 121 22.10 -9.57 -0.69
CA LYS A 121 20.66 -9.76 -0.94
C LYS A 121 19.81 -8.52 -0.63
N GLN A 122 20.35 -7.55 0.09
CA GLN A 122 19.65 -6.35 0.51
C GLN A 122 18.28 -6.67 1.15
N ALA A 123 18.26 -7.69 2.01
CA ALA A 123 17.05 -8.24 2.60
C ALA A 123 16.51 -7.36 3.74
N ASP A 124 17.38 -6.61 4.39
CA ASP A 124 17.00 -5.68 5.46
C ASP A 124 17.79 -4.36 5.38
N GLU A 125 17.53 -3.45 6.29
CA GLU A 125 18.15 -2.12 6.29
C GLU A 125 19.66 -2.15 6.55
N ALA A 126 20.15 -3.16 7.29
CA ALA A 126 21.59 -3.32 7.52
C ALA A 126 22.30 -3.73 6.22
N ASP A 127 21.71 -4.67 5.48
CA ASP A 127 22.20 -5.08 4.16
C ASP A 127 22.18 -3.92 3.16
N ILE A 128 21.09 -3.13 3.16
CA ILE A 128 20.98 -1.96 2.29
C ILE A 128 22.03 -0.91 2.63
N GLN A 129 22.28 -0.66 3.91
CA GLN A 129 23.35 0.26 4.32
C GLN A 129 24.73 -0.23 3.88
N LYS A 130 24.98 -1.52 4.01
CA LYS A 130 26.23 -2.12 3.53
C LYS A 130 26.36 -2.02 2.02
N GLN A 131 25.28 -2.20 1.28
CA GLN A 131 25.28 -2.00 -0.17
C GLN A 131 25.61 -0.55 -0.56
N ARG A 132 25.13 0.43 0.18
CA ARG A 132 25.49 1.83 -0.03
C ARG A 132 26.99 2.07 0.14
N GLU A 133 27.60 1.47 1.16
CA GLU A 133 29.03 1.56 1.41
C GLU A 133 29.84 0.94 0.23
N TYR A 134 29.40 -0.19 -0.30
CA TYR A 134 30.02 -0.79 -1.48
C TYR A 134 29.87 0.10 -2.73
N VAL A 135 28.69 0.68 -2.92
CA VAL A 135 28.42 1.59 -4.06
C VAL A 135 29.24 2.88 -3.94
N GLU A 136 29.48 3.41 -2.75
CA GLU A 136 30.39 4.56 -2.52
C GLU A 136 31.84 4.21 -2.86
N GLN A 137 32.33 3.04 -2.43
CA GLN A 137 33.67 2.54 -2.79
C GLN A 137 33.82 2.35 -4.31
N LEU A 138 32.78 1.75 -4.94
CA LEU A 138 32.73 1.59 -6.40
C LEU A 138 32.76 2.94 -7.11
N THR A 139 31.96 3.90 -6.68
CA THR A 139 31.89 5.25 -7.24
C THR A 139 33.27 5.94 -7.19
N SER A 140 33.96 5.83 -6.05
CA SER A 140 35.31 6.39 -5.91
C SER A 140 36.28 5.79 -6.92
N LYS A 141 36.27 4.47 -7.09
CA LYS A 141 37.15 3.80 -8.07
C LYS A 141 36.83 4.14 -9.53
N LEU A 142 35.49 4.20 -9.84
CA LEU A 142 35.06 4.51 -11.20
C LEU A 142 35.44 5.92 -11.65
N ASN A 143 35.53 6.88 -10.74
CA ASN A 143 35.95 8.25 -11.05
C ASN A 143 37.40 8.32 -11.55
N ASP A 144 38.26 7.35 -11.18
CA ASP A 144 39.63 7.28 -11.59
C ASP A 144 39.86 6.49 -12.90
N ILE A 145 38.77 5.92 -13.46
CA ILE A 145 38.83 5.09 -14.68
C ILE A 145 38.27 5.86 -15.86
N ASP A 146 39.17 6.17 -16.84
CA ASP A 146 38.77 6.88 -18.06
C ASP A 146 38.41 5.90 -19.19
N ASN A 147 37.21 5.36 -19.15
CA ASN A 147 36.61 4.60 -20.25
C ASN A 147 35.07 4.75 -20.30
N ASP A 148 34.49 4.34 -21.42
CA ASP A 148 33.05 4.49 -21.64
C ASP A 148 32.19 3.66 -20.69
N SER A 149 32.60 2.45 -20.35
CA SER A 149 31.86 1.57 -19.43
C SER A 149 31.83 2.15 -18.02
N ALA A 150 32.94 2.75 -17.55
CA ALA A 150 32.98 3.40 -16.24
C ALA A 150 32.06 4.64 -16.20
N ARG A 151 32.07 5.47 -17.25
CA ARG A 151 31.18 6.62 -17.37
C ARG A 151 29.71 6.21 -17.41
N GLN A 152 29.37 5.15 -18.14
CA GLN A 152 28.01 4.60 -18.18
C GLN A 152 27.59 4.07 -16.80
N LEU A 153 28.42 3.27 -16.14
CA LEU A 153 28.10 2.75 -14.81
C LEU A 153 27.97 3.87 -13.78
N LEU A 154 28.81 4.89 -13.78
CA LEU A 154 28.68 6.06 -12.91
C LEU A 154 27.33 6.74 -13.05
N SER A 155 26.79 6.84 -14.28
CA SER A 155 25.51 7.51 -14.54
C SER A 155 24.31 6.78 -13.91
N ILE A 156 24.43 5.48 -13.63
CA ILE A 156 23.36 4.64 -13.09
C ILE A 156 23.76 3.90 -11.80
N VAL A 157 24.94 4.17 -11.23
CA VAL A 157 25.51 3.39 -10.13
C VAL A 157 24.60 3.28 -8.90
N SER A 158 23.78 4.30 -8.68
CA SER A 158 22.79 4.32 -7.57
C SER A 158 21.71 3.25 -7.69
N ILE A 159 21.53 2.65 -8.88
CA ILE A 159 20.52 1.59 -9.10
C ILE A 159 20.96 0.24 -8.49
N LEU A 160 22.23 0.08 -8.15
CA LEU A 160 22.74 -1.08 -7.44
C LEU A 160 22.24 -1.17 -5.99
N VAL A 161 21.69 -0.07 -5.45
CA VAL A 161 20.95 -0.07 -4.18
C VAL A 161 19.48 -0.35 -4.46
N LYS A 162 18.88 -1.32 -3.77
CA LYS A 162 17.48 -1.73 -3.91
C LYS A 162 16.54 -0.53 -3.87
N ARG A 163 15.66 -0.42 -4.87
CA ARG A 163 14.57 0.56 -4.93
C ARG A 163 13.26 -0.07 -4.48
N SER A 164 12.46 0.71 -3.75
CA SER A 164 11.13 0.34 -3.28
C SER A 164 10.07 1.02 -4.17
N ILE A 165 9.29 0.25 -4.91
CA ILE A 165 8.37 0.77 -5.92
C ILE A 165 6.94 0.72 -5.38
N TRP A 166 6.26 1.88 -5.32
CA TRP A 166 4.94 2.03 -4.74
C TRP A 166 3.98 2.75 -5.67
N GLY A 167 2.84 2.09 -5.97
CA GLY A 167 1.66 2.73 -6.54
C GLY A 167 0.74 3.16 -5.41
N VAL A 168 0.32 4.43 -5.37
CA VAL A 168 -0.52 4.98 -4.31
C VAL A 168 -1.74 5.66 -4.91
N GLY A 169 -2.93 5.38 -4.40
CA GLY A 169 -4.15 6.03 -4.86
C GLY A 169 -5.39 5.64 -4.08
N GLY A 170 -6.49 6.32 -4.39
CA GLY A 170 -7.79 6.15 -3.74
C GLY A 170 -8.75 5.24 -4.51
N ASP A 171 -10.04 5.40 -4.21
CA ASP A 171 -11.12 4.52 -4.66
C ASP A 171 -11.28 4.44 -6.18
N GLY A 172 -11.27 5.58 -6.87
CA GLY A 172 -11.50 5.63 -8.32
C GLY A 172 -10.45 4.83 -9.09
N TRP A 173 -9.20 4.98 -8.69
CA TRP A 173 -8.09 4.21 -9.23
C TRP A 173 -8.23 2.72 -8.92
N ALA A 174 -8.42 2.37 -7.64
CA ALA A 174 -8.33 0.97 -7.22
C ALA A 174 -9.60 0.15 -7.48
N TYR A 175 -10.78 0.77 -7.47
CA TYR A 175 -12.06 0.04 -7.51
C TYR A 175 -12.84 0.24 -8.81
N ASP A 176 -12.63 1.37 -9.49
CA ASP A 176 -13.46 1.78 -10.62
C ASP A 176 -12.66 1.85 -11.92
N ILE A 177 -12.37 3.07 -12.40
CA ILE A 177 -11.81 3.29 -13.73
C ILE A 177 -10.37 2.75 -13.88
N GLY A 178 -9.55 2.87 -12.85
CA GLY A 178 -8.16 2.37 -12.85
C GLY A 178 -7.99 0.90 -12.48
N TYR A 179 -9.11 0.19 -12.17
CA TYR A 179 -9.02 -1.20 -11.72
C TYR A 179 -8.40 -2.15 -12.77
N GLY A 180 -8.69 -1.91 -14.05
CA GLY A 180 -8.13 -2.76 -15.13
C GLY A 180 -6.58 -2.70 -15.16
N GLY A 181 -6.01 -1.53 -14.97
CA GLY A 181 -4.56 -1.35 -14.86
C GLY A 181 -3.99 -1.95 -13.58
N LEU A 182 -4.67 -1.77 -12.45
CA LEU A 182 -4.27 -2.40 -11.19
C LEU A 182 -4.28 -3.93 -11.31
N ASP A 183 -5.33 -4.51 -11.91
CA ASP A 183 -5.45 -5.93 -12.19
C ASP A 183 -4.28 -6.43 -13.08
N HIS A 184 -3.96 -5.68 -14.14
CA HIS A 184 -2.82 -5.99 -15.02
C HIS A 184 -1.48 -5.99 -14.25
N VAL A 185 -1.26 -5.04 -13.36
CA VAL A 185 -0.03 -4.95 -12.58
C VAL A 185 0.12 -6.15 -11.63
N ILE A 186 -0.93 -6.50 -10.88
CA ILE A 186 -0.87 -7.68 -10.01
C ILE A 186 -0.75 -8.98 -10.81
N ALA A 187 -1.37 -9.06 -12.01
CA ALA A 187 -1.22 -10.20 -12.93
C ALA A 187 0.18 -10.33 -13.52
N SER A 188 0.97 -9.25 -13.56
CA SER A 188 2.34 -9.27 -14.10
C SER A 188 3.34 -10.07 -13.26
N GLY A 189 3.03 -10.37 -12.01
CA GLY A 189 3.93 -11.03 -11.07
C GLY A 189 5.16 -10.20 -10.65
N ARG A 190 5.25 -8.93 -11.06
CA ARG A 190 6.40 -8.06 -10.77
C ARG A 190 6.34 -7.51 -9.35
N ASN A 191 7.52 -7.27 -8.77
CA ASN A 191 7.67 -6.72 -7.43
C ASN A 191 7.28 -5.22 -7.40
N VAL A 192 5.98 -4.96 -7.24
CA VAL A 192 5.37 -3.64 -7.11
C VAL A 192 4.45 -3.64 -5.91
N ASN A 193 4.60 -2.66 -5.03
CA ASN A 193 3.72 -2.46 -3.90
C ASN A 193 2.59 -1.48 -4.25
N LEU A 194 1.35 -1.83 -3.95
CA LEU A 194 0.16 -1.02 -4.22
C LEU A 194 -0.49 -0.64 -2.89
N LEU A 195 -0.56 0.67 -2.60
CA LEU A 195 -1.22 1.21 -1.42
C LEU A 195 -2.54 1.86 -1.81
N VAL A 196 -3.64 1.22 -1.45
CA VAL A 196 -5.00 1.72 -1.66
C VAL A 196 -5.46 2.50 -0.43
N LEU A 197 -5.62 3.80 -0.57
CA LEU A 197 -6.15 4.69 0.45
C LEU A 197 -7.68 4.71 0.35
N ASP A 198 -8.32 3.76 1.04
CA ASP A 198 -9.75 3.47 0.89
C ASP A 198 -10.62 4.39 1.75
N THR A 199 -11.23 5.37 1.14
CA THR A 199 -12.20 6.27 1.78
C THR A 199 -13.66 5.86 1.55
N GLY A 200 -13.92 4.88 0.69
CA GLY A 200 -15.28 4.47 0.32
C GLY A 200 -16.05 5.50 -0.51
N VAL A 201 -15.39 6.49 -1.09
CA VAL A 201 -15.95 7.51 -1.99
C VAL A 201 -14.86 8.11 -2.88
N TYR A 202 -15.25 8.75 -3.99
CA TYR A 202 -14.37 9.71 -4.70
C TYR A 202 -14.24 10.97 -3.84
N SER A 203 -13.29 10.99 -2.92
CA SER A 203 -13.17 12.05 -1.91
C SER A 203 -12.76 13.39 -2.50
N ASN A 204 -11.75 13.42 -3.37
CA ASN A 204 -11.18 14.65 -3.93
C ASN A 204 -12.19 15.45 -4.77
N THR A 205 -13.04 14.79 -5.54
CA THR A 205 -14.02 15.41 -6.43
C THR A 205 -15.35 15.75 -5.74
N GLY A 206 -15.46 15.46 -4.44
CA GLY A 206 -16.56 15.88 -3.59
C GLY A 206 -17.55 14.81 -3.17
N GLY A 207 -17.12 13.56 -3.02
CA GLY A 207 -17.87 12.49 -2.37
C GLY A 207 -18.85 11.74 -3.28
N GLN A 208 -18.43 11.45 -4.53
CA GLN A 208 -19.23 10.59 -5.42
C GLN A 208 -19.12 9.13 -5.01
N CYS A 209 -20.18 8.37 -5.31
CA CYS A 209 -20.24 6.94 -5.06
C CYS A 209 -19.22 6.20 -5.91
N SER A 210 -18.41 5.33 -5.28
CA SER A 210 -17.50 4.38 -5.90
C SER A 210 -18.00 2.95 -5.72
N LYS A 211 -17.30 1.96 -6.31
CA LYS A 211 -17.54 0.54 -6.02
C LYS A 211 -17.11 0.16 -4.58
N ALA A 212 -16.24 0.96 -3.95
CA ALA A 212 -15.88 0.83 -2.54
C ALA A 212 -16.92 1.40 -1.57
N THR A 213 -17.84 2.25 -2.04
CA THR A 213 -18.87 2.85 -1.18
C THR A 213 -19.73 1.75 -0.53
N PRO A 214 -19.92 1.79 0.80
CA PRO A 214 -20.67 0.77 1.51
C PRO A 214 -22.16 0.76 1.18
N LEU A 215 -22.78 -0.40 1.33
CA LEU A 215 -24.24 -0.54 1.29
C LEU A 215 -24.90 0.40 2.31
N GLY A 216 -25.90 1.15 1.87
CA GLY A 216 -26.67 2.09 2.70
C GLY A 216 -26.02 3.48 2.86
N ALA A 217 -24.75 3.66 2.49
CA ALA A 217 -24.14 4.98 2.56
C ALA A 217 -24.69 5.92 1.49
N VAL A 218 -25.04 7.14 1.90
CA VAL A 218 -25.41 8.23 1.00
C VAL A 218 -24.15 8.88 0.45
N ALA A 219 -24.10 9.06 -0.85
CA ALA A 219 -23.05 9.76 -1.58
C ALA A 219 -23.64 10.47 -2.80
N LYS A 220 -22.89 11.34 -3.47
CA LYS A 220 -23.32 11.84 -4.78
C LYS A 220 -23.50 10.65 -5.73
N PHE A 221 -24.57 10.66 -6.52
CA PHE A 221 -25.07 9.55 -7.34
C PHE A 221 -25.64 8.35 -6.57
N ALA A 222 -25.70 8.42 -5.24
CA ALA A 222 -26.35 7.45 -4.37
C ALA A 222 -27.17 8.15 -3.25
N ALA A 223 -27.99 9.15 -3.61
CA ALA A 223 -28.74 9.98 -2.67
C ALA A 223 -29.76 9.21 -1.80
N ALA A 224 -30.21 8.04 -2.26
CA ALA A 224 -31.13 7.16 -1.51
C ALA A 224 -30.40 6.03 -0.75
N GLY A 225 -29.10 6.17 -0.51
CA GLY A 225 -28.23 5.12 -0.01
C GLY A 225 -27.86 4.11 -1.11
N LYS A 226 -26.58 3.73 -1.16
CA LYS A 226 -26.09 2.75 -2.15
C LYS A 226 -26.84 1.42 -1.97
N PRO A 227 -27.40 0.85 -3.03
CA PRO A 227 -28.23 -0.37 -2.91
C PRO A 227 -27.45 -1.69 -3.02
N ILE A 228 -26.13 -1.62 -3.27
CA ILE A 228 -25.30 -2.78 -3.55
C ILE A 228 -24.08 -2.76 -2.60
N THR A 229 -23.65 -3.94 -2.17
CA THR A 229 -22.45 -4.12 -1.34
C THR A 229 -21.19 -3.59 -2.04
N ARG A 230 -20.18 -3.26 -1.24
CA ARG A 230 -18.90 -2.84 -1.77
C ARG A 230 -18.17 -4.00 -2.48
N LYS A 231 -17.37 -3.66 -3.49
CA LYS A 231 -16.43 -4.57 -4.14
C LYS A 231 -15.39 -5.03 -3.11
N ASP A 232 -15.11 -6.32 -3.06
CA ASP A 232 -14.06 -6.89 -2.21
C ASP A 232 -12.76 -7.00 -2.99
N LEU A 233 -11.98 -5.94 -2.96
CA LEU A 233 -10.73 -5.84 -3.71
C LEU A 233 -9.68 -6.84 -3.20
N GLY A 234 -9.62 -7.05 -1.88
CA GLY A 234 -8.66 -7.97 -1.29
C GLY A 234 -8.94 -9.42 -1.69
N MET A 235 -10.23 -9.82 -1.66
CA MET A 235 -10.62 -11.15 -2.12
C MET A 235 -10.29 -11.38 -3.58
N LEU A 236 -10.54 -10.39 -4.45
CA LEU A 236 -10.17 -10.47 -5.87
C LEU A 236 -8.65 -10.62 -6.05
N ALA A 237 -7.85 -9.86 -5.31
CA ALA A 237 -6.38 -9.99 -5.37
C ALA A 237 -5.89 -11.34 -4.84
N MET A 238 -6.49 -11.88 -3.78
CA MET A 238 -6.12 -13.19 -3.25
C MET A 238 -6.37 -14.34 -4.24
N THR A 239 -7.31 -14.20 -5.19
CA THR A 239 -7.58 -15.25 -6.19
C THR A 239 -6.41 -15.52 -7.14
N TYR A 240 -5.46 -14.61 -7.25
CA TYR A 240 -4.22 -14.84 -8.01
C TYR A 240 -3.28 -15.86 -7.34
N GLY A 241 -3.40 -16.09 -6.02
CA GLY A 241 -2.61 -17.06 -5.28
C GLY A 241 -1.14 -16.69 -5.01
N TYR A 242 -0.59 -15.71 -5.75
CA TYR A 242 0.79 -15.23 -5.64
C TYR A 242 0.91 -13.73 -5.35
N VAL A 243 -0.16 -13.09 -4.90
CA VAL A 243 -0.18 -11.68 -4.52
C VAL A 243 -0.22 -11.56 -3.01
N TYR A 244 0.70 -10.79 -2.43
CA TYR A 244 0.58 -10.44 -1.02
C TYR A 244 -0.58 -9.45 -0.84
N VAL A 245 -1.48 -9.73 0.09
CA VAL A 245 -2.65 -8.87 0.34
C VAL A 245 -2.77 -8.57 1.82
N ALA A 246 -2.94 -7.28 2.17
CA ALA A 246 -3.25 -6.88 3.53
C ALA A 246 -4.41 -5.89 3.57
N GLN A 247 -5.32 -6.06 4.52
CA GLN A 247 -6.34 -5.09 4.85
C GLN A 247 -6.07 -4.54 6.24
N VAL A 248 -5.87 -3.22 6.33
CA VAL A 248 -5.35 -2.56 7.52
C VAL A 248 -6.22 -1.37 7.96
N ALA A 249 -6.18 -1.04 9.26
CA ALA A 249 -6.75 0.16 9.83
C ALA A 249 -5.83 0.63 10.97
N MET A 250 -5.00 1.63 10.71
CA MET A 250 -3.97 2.09 11.65
C MET A 250 -4.56 2.54 12.99
N GLY A 251 -5.73 3.21 12.97
CA GLY A 251 -6.39 3.68 14.18
C GLY A 251 -6.98 2.57 15.05
N SER A 252 -7.09 1.33 14.54
CA SER A 252 -7.52 0.16 15.31
C SER A 252 -6.34 -0.75 15.69
N ASN A 253 -5.37 -0.95 14.77
CA ASN A 253 -4.21 -1.81 15.02
C ASN A 253 -3.00 -1.29 14.24
N ASP A 254 -2.24 -0.42 14.87
CA ASP A 254 -1.02 0.17 14.34
C ASP A 254 0.10 -0.87 14.14
N ALA A 255 0.22 -1.84 15.06
CA ALA A 255 1.21 -2.90 14.96
C ALA A 255 0.97 -3.83 13.75
N GLN A 256 -0.29 -4.16 13.45
CA GLN A 256 -0.65 -4.92 12.26
C GLN A 256 -0.35 -4.12 11.00
N THR A 257 -0.64 -2.81 11.01
CA THR A 257 -0.36 -1.92 9.88
C THR A 257 1.15 -1.85 9.58
N VAL A 258 1.99 -1.57 10.57
CA VAL A 258 3.46 -1.55 10.40
C VAL A 258 3.98 -2.88 9.85
N ARG A 259 3.47 -4.00 10.39
CA ARG A 259 3.86 -5.33 9.93
C ARG A 259 3.47 -5.58 8.48
N ALA A 260 2.25 -5.18 8.07
CA ALA A 260 1.78 -5.34 6.70
C ALA A 260 2.67 -4.58 5.69
N PHE A 261 3.11 -3.36 6.02
CA PHE A 261 4.04 -2.60 5.18
C PHE A 261 5.40 -3.29 5.05
N ILE A 262 5.95 -3.81 6.15
CA ILE A 262 7.24 -4.50 6.16
C ILE A 262 7.16 -5.82 5.37
N GLU A 263 6.08 -6.59 5.56
CA GLU A 263 5.87 -7.84 4.84
C GLU A 263 5.67 -7.61 3.34
N ALA A 264 4.90 -6.58 2.95
CA ALA A 264 4.71 -6.21 1.55
C ALA A 264 6.02 -5.85 0.85
N GLU A 265 6.88 -5.04 1.48
CA GLU A 265 8.19 -4.67 0.93
C GLU A 265 9.18 -5.84 0.88
N ALA A 266 9.08 -6.78 1.81
CA ALA A 266 9.92 -7.98 1.84
C ALA A 266 9.49 -9.05 0.85
N TYR A 267 8.23 -9.03 0.41
CA TYR A 267 7.67 -10.00 -0.52
C TYR A 267 8.22 -9.78 -1.94
N ASP A 268 8.77 -10.83 -2.55
CA ASP A 268 9.29 -10.77 -3.91
C ASP A 268 8.20 -11.07 -4.94
N GLY A 269 7.30 -10.14 -5.11
CA GLY A 269 6.14 -10.22 -5.99
C GLY A 269 5.22 -9.01 -5.82
N PRO A 270 4.06 -9.00 -6.49
CA PRO A 270 3.10 -7.92 -6.34
C PRO A 270 2.44 -7.96 -4.96
N SER A 271 2.35 -6.78 -4.33
CA SER A 271 1.72 -6.61 -3.03
C SER A 271 0.62 -5.56 -3.09
N ILE A 272 -0.48 -5.77 -2.37
CA ILE A 272 -1.54 -4.78 -2.22
C ILE A 272 -1.92 -4.60 -0.75
N ILE A 273 -1.87 -3.35 -0.27
CA ILE A 273 -2.32 -2.94 1.06
C ILE A 273 -3.56 -2.08 0.90
N ILE A 274 -4.68 -2.52 1.47
CA ILE A 274 -5.95 -1.80 1.46
C ILE A 274 -6.12 -1.14 2.83
N ALA A 275 -5.96 0.19 2.86
CA ALA A 275 -5.86 0.96 4.08
C ALA A 275 -7.14 1.77 4.34
N TYR A 276 -7.87 1.45 5.40
CA TYR A 276 -9.05 2.22 5.79
C TYR A 276 -8.68 3.67 6.08
N SER A 277 -9.20 4.57 5.29
CA SER A 277 -8.92 6.00 5.39
C SER A 277 -10.21 6.75 5.71
N HIS A 278 -10.43 7.09 6.99
CA HIS A 278 -11.56 7.93 7.35
C HIS A 278 -11.47 9.30 6.67
N CYS A 279 -12.61 9.86 6.28
CA CYS A 279 -12.67 11.04 5.45
C CYS A 279 -13.72 12.02 5.97
N ILE A 280 -13.51 13.31 5.74
CA ILE A 280 -14.50 14.36 6.05
C ILE A 280 -15.83 14.13 5.31
N ALA A 281 -15.80 13.48 4.15
CA ALA A 281 -16.99 13.08 3.40
C ALA A 281 -17.87 12.05 4.11
N HIS A 282 -17.36 11.35 5.13
CA HIS A 282 -18.17 10.46 5.99
C HIS A 282 -19.07 11.25 6.93
N GLY A 283 -18.77 12.53 7.18
CA GLY A 283 -19.50 13.37 8.13
C GLY A 283 -19.27 12.95 9.58
N ILE A 284 -18.03 12.74 9.95
CA ILE A 284 -17.53 12.41 11.29
C ILE A 284 -16.83 13.60 11.93
N ASP A 285 -16.62 13.53 13.24
CA ASP A 285 -15.64 14.35 13.93
C ASP A 285 -14.23 13.83 13.60
N MET A 286 -13.49 14.56 12.78
CA MET A 286 -12.18 14.14 12.29
C MET A 286 -11.14 13.97 13.42
N ALA A 287 -11.32 14.62 14.57
CA ALA A 287 -10.49 14.41 15.76
C ALA A 287 -10.66 13.00 16.36
N LYS A 288 -11.78 12.32 16.03
CA LYS A 288 -12.10 10.96 16.46
C LYS A 288 -11.88 9.90 15.37
N GLY A 289 -11.13 10.24 14.33
CA GLY A 289 -10.88 9.35 13.19
C GLY A 289 -10.34 7.97 13.58
N SER A 290 -9.41 7.88 14.53
CA SER A 290 -8.90 6.60 15.05
C SER A 290 -9.97 5.77 15.74
N GLN A 291 -10.89 6.42 16.49
CA GLN A 291 -12.01 5.73 17.12
C GLN A 291 -13.01 5.22 16.07
N ASN A 292 -13.24 5.98 15.00
CA ASN A 292 -14.09 5.56 13.89
C ASN A 292 -13.50 4.31 13.19
N GLN A 293 -12.18 4.28 12.95
CA GLN A 293 -11.51 3.09 12.41
C GLN A 293 -11.67 1.87 13.33
N ASP A 294 -11.51 2.05 14.64
CA ASP A 294 -11.67 0.98 15.63
C ASP A 294 -13.11 0.43 15.68
N MET A 295 -14.11 1.33 15.60
CA MET A 295 -15.53 0.93 15.49
C MET A 295 -15.80 0.15 14.20
N ALA A 296 -15.22 0.55 13.06
CA ALA A 296 -15.32 -0.18 11.79
C ALA A 296 -14.78 -1.60 11.91
N VAL A 297 -13.66 -1.79 12.61
CA VAL A 297 -13.06 -3.11 12.84
C VAL A 297 -13.90 -3.92 13.83
N LYS A 298 -14.28 -3.34 14.97
CA LYS A 298 -15.07 -4.03 16.01
C LYS A 298 -16.46 -4.44 15.55
N SER A 299 -17.04 -3.75 14.56
CA SER A 299 -18.33 -4.12 13.97
C SER A 299 -18.23 -5.22 12.90
N GLY A 300 -17.01 -5.65 12.55
CA GLY A 300 -16.79 -6.58 11.44
C GLY A 300 -16.91 -5.95 10.06
N PHE A 301 -17.26 -4.65 9.98
CA PHE A 301 -17.34 -3.91 8.72
C PHE A 301 -16.00 -3.90 7.97
N TRP A 302 -14.90 -3.77 8.72
CA TRP A 302 -13.54 -3.74 8.20
C TRP A 302 -12.67 -4.81 8.87
N PRO A 303 -12.68 -6.06 8.42
CA PRO A 303 -11.83 -7.11 8.97
C PRO A 303 -10.36 -6.81 8.65
N LEU A 304 -9.49 -6.97 9.66
CA LEU A 304 -8.04 -6.89 9.46
C LEU A 304 -7.51 -8.27 9.12
N TYR A 305 -6.72 -8.37 8.07
CA TYR A 305 -6.08 -9.64 7.67
C TYR A 305 -4.81 -9.37 6.86
N ARG A 306 -4.01 -10.42 6.75
CA ARG A 306 -2.87 -10.52 5.84
C ARG A 306 -2.93 -11.88 5.14
N PHE A 307 -2.67 -11.86 3.85
CA PHE A 307 -2.53 -13.05 3.02
C PHE A 307 -1.12 -13.03 2.43
N ASN A 308 -0.28 -13.98 2.90
CA ASN A 308 1.09 -14.13 2.41
C ASN A 308 1.20 -15.46 1.66
N PRO A 309 1.34 -15.44 0.32
CA PRO A 309 1.43 -16.67 -0.49
C PRO A 309 2.58 -17.59 -0.10
N ASP A 310 3.70 -17.05 0.41
CA ASP A 310 4.86 -17.85 0.78
C ASP A 310 4.59 -18.80 1.94
N ASN A 311 3.62 -18.48 2.81
CA ASN A 311 3.21 -19.37 3.89
C ASN A 311 2.71 -20.72 3.38
N ALA A 312 2.04 -20.76 2.21
CA ALA A 312 1.56 -22.01 1.62
C ALA A 312 2.71 -22.96 1.26
N LYS A 313 3.88 -22.44 0.89
CA LYS A 313 5.08 -23.22 0.61
C LYS A 313 5.62 -23.94 1.86
N GLU A 314 5.28 -23.39 3.02
CA GLU A 314 5.65 -23.94 4.34
C GLU A 314 4.54 -24.78 4.98
N GLY A 315 3.45 -25.07 4.25
CA GLY A 315 2.29 -25.78 4.75
C GLY A 315 1.45 -24.96 5.75
N ILE A 316 1.60 -23.63 5.75
CA ILE A 316 0.88 -22.70 6.61
C ILE A 316 -0.21 -22.01 5.79
N ASN A 317 -1.41 -21.84 6.36
CA ASN A 317 -2.46 -21.10 5.68
C ASN A 317 -2.00 -19.67 5.33
N PRO A 318 -2.04 -19.29 4.05
CA PRO A 318 -1.66 -17.94 3.62
C PRO A 318 -2.47 -16.83 4.28
N LEU A 319 -3.76 -17.08 4.55
CA LEU A 319 -4.66 -16.09 5.13
C LEU A 319 -4.60 -16.13 6.66
N LYS A 320 -4.21 -15.01 7.24
CA LYS A 320 -4.28 -14.77 8.67
C LYS A 320 -5.26 -13.66 8.98
N LEU A 321 -6.33 -13.97 9.73
CA LEU A 321 -7.20 -12.95 10.33
C LEU A 321 -6.49 -12.33 11.53
N ASP A 322 -6.31 -11.00 11.50
CA ASP A 322 -5.67 -10.23 12.56
C ASP A 322 -6.72 -9.54 13.47
N SER A 323 -7.97 -9.39 13.02
CA SER A 323 -9.07 -8.91 13.86
C SER A 323 -9.69 -10.04 14.68
N LYS A 324 -10.21 -9.66 15.84
CA LYS A 324 -11.09 -10.51 16.67
C LYS A 324 -12.49 -10.58 16.05
N ASP A 325 -13.30 -11.51 16.54
CA ASP A 325 -14.73 -11.58 16.21
C ASP A 325 -15.41 -10.22 16.48
N PRO A 326 -16.40 -9.83 15.66
CA PRO A 326 -17.17 -8.61 15.88
C PRO A 326 -17.75 -8.54 17.29
N SER A 327 -17.63 -7.39 17.94
CA SER A 327 -18.03 -7.17 19.32
C SER A 327 -19.09 -6.07 19.49
N ILE A 328 -19.39 -5.34 18.41
CA ILE A 328 -20.47 -4.33 18.37
C ILE A 328 -21.30 -4.55 17.10
N PRO A 329 -22.59 -4.17 17.11
CA PRO A 329 -23.43 -4.24 15.92
C PRO A 329 -22.97 -3.21 14.88
N VAL A 330 -23.17 -3.52 13.59
CA VAL A 330 -22.86 -2.62 12.47
C VAL A 330 -23.57 -1.27 12.60
N LYS A 331 -24.75 -1.24 13.22
CA LYS A 331 -25.52 -0.02 13.50
C LYS A 331 -24.70 1.02 14.26
N ASP A 332 -23.95 0.61 15.28
CA ASP A 332 -23.19 1.53 16.13
C ASP A 332 -22.09 2.25 15.34
N PHE A 333 -21.37 1.52 14.49
CA PHE A 333 -20.43 2.09 13.55
C PHE A 333 -21.12 2.96 12.51
N SER A 334 -22.10 2.41 11.76
CA SER A 334 -22.72 3.12 10.63
C SER A 334 -23.38 4.42 11.07
N TYR A 335 -24.11 4.42 12.20
CA TYR A 335 -24.82 5.62 12.66
C TYR A 335 -23.92 6.61 13.45
N SER A 336 -22.65 6.29 13.63
CA SER A 336 -21.64 7.29 14.00
C SER A 336 -21.28 8.22 12.83
N GLU A 337 -21.53 7.79 11.59
CA GLU A 337 -21.24 8.53 10.37
C GLU A 337 -22.51 9.18 9.77
N THR A 338 -22.44 10.47 9.43
CA THR A 338 -23.57 11.21 8.87
C THR A 338 -24.03 10.62 7.54
N ARG A 339 -23.13 10.07 6.72
CA ARG A 339 -23.47 9.45 5.43
C ARG A 339 -24.47 8.28 5.53
N PHE A 340 -24.60 7.62 6.67
CA PHE A 340 -25.64 6.62 6.94
C PHE A 340 -26.80 7.22 7.71
N LYS A 341 -26.49 8.01 8.74
CA LYS A 341 -27.50 8.55 9.66
C LYS A 341 -28.50 9.48 8.97
N MET A 342 -28.08 10.23 7.95
CA MET A 342 -28.99 11.14 7.25
C MET A 342 -30.15 10.40 6.58
N LEU A 343 -29.97 9.16 6.10
CA LEU A 343 -31.02 8.39 5.45
C LEU A 343 -32.17 8.07 6.40
N THR A 344 -31.89 7.92 7.70
CA THR A 344 -32.93 7.65 8.71
C THR A 344 -33.96 8.77 8.81
N ARG A 345 -33.59 10.02 8.44
CA ARG A 345 -34.49 11.17 8.45
C ARG A 345 -35.33 11.29 7.18
N PHE A 346 -34.74 10.97 6.03
CA PHE A 346 -35.39 11.17 4.73
C PHE A 346 -36.13 9.94 4.21
N LYS A 347 -35.66 8.73 4.54
CA LYS A 347 -36.21 7.45 4.10
C LYS A 347 -36.02 6.38 5.17
N PRO A 348 -36.76 6.48 6.31
CA PRO A 348 -36.50 5.63 7.49
C PRO A 348 -36.65 4.13 7.21
N GLU A 349 -37.73 3.71 6.52
CA GLU A 349 -37.93 2.30 6.18
C GLU A 349 -36.81 1.73 5.32
N ARG A 350 -36.32 2.54 4.36
CA ARG A 350 -35.22 2.16 3.51
C ARG A 350 -33.90 2.09 4.31
N ALA A 351 -33.67 3.03 5.23
CA ALA A 351 -32.49 3.04 6.09
C ALA A 351 -32.45 1.78 6.96
N GLU A 352 -33.56 1.39 7.55
CA GLU A 352 -33.70 0.18 8.36
C GLU A 352 -33.42 -1.08 7.53
N ARG A 353 -34.05 -1.21 6.35
CA ARG A 353 -33.81 -2.35 5.45
C ARG A 353 -32.34 -2.46 5.05
N LEU A 354 -31.71 -1.35 4.59
CA LEU A 354 -30.32 -1.36 4.16
C LEU A 354 -29.35 -1.66 5.31
N LEU A 355 -29.69 -1.25 6.54
CA LEU A 355 -28.91 -1.60 7.72
C LEU A 355 -28.97 -3.10 8.02
N GLN A 356 -30.17 -3.71 7.94
CA GLN A 356 -30.34 -5.16 8.13
C GLN A 356 -29.62 -5.97 7.06
N GLU A 357 -29.73 -5.56 5.79
CA GLU A 357 -28.99 -6.15 4.68
C GLU A 357 -27.47 -6.02 4.88
N SER A 358 -27.00 -4.86 5.37
CA SER A 358 -25.59 -4.61 5.68
C SER A 358 -25.07 -5.53 6.80
N GLN A 359 -25.84 -5.64 7.91
CA GLN A 359 -25.48 -6.55 9.00
C GLN A 359 -25.38 -8.00 8.50
N ALA A 360 -26.40 -8.48 7.80
CA ALA A 360 -26.43 -9.85 7.26
C ALA A 360 -25.27 -10.12 6.30
N GLY A 361 -24.95 -9.14 5.43
CA GLY A 361 -23.82 -9.24 4.48
C GLY A 361 -22.47 -9.27 5.18
N ILE A 362 -22.28 -8.46 6.22
CA ILE A 362 -21.05 -8.43 7.02
C ILE A 362 -20.88 -9.75 7.78
N ASP A 363 -21.94 -10.26 8.41
CA ASP A 363 -21.90 -11.54 9.12
C ASP A 363 -21.58 -12.70 8.19
N ALA A 364 -22.13 -12.71 6.98
CA ALA A 364 -21.84 -13.71 5.96
C ALA A 364 -20.36 -13.64 5.51
N LYS A 365 -19.87 -12.43 5.23
CA LYS A 365 -18.48 -12.16 4.86
C LYS A 365 -17.51 -12.59 5.97
N TRP A 366 -17.82 -12.26 7.22
CA TRP A 366 -17.02 -12.65 8.37
C TRP A 366 -16.90 -14.17 8.49
N ARG A 367 -18.02 -14.90 8.40
CA ARG A 367 -18.00 -16.37 8.38
C ARG A 367 -17.15 -16.92 7.26
N TYR A 368 -17.25 -16.34 6.06
CA TYR A 368 -16.46 -16.77 4.91
C TYR A 368 -14.95 -16.60 5.16
N TYR A 369 -14.51 -15.43 5.65
CA TYR A 369 -13.09 -15.21 6.00
C TYR A 369 -12.59 -16.16 7.09
N LYS A 370 -13.43 -16.45 8.10
CA LYS A 370 -13.07 -17.44 9.13
C LYS A 370 -12.89 -18.84 8.56
N GLN A 371 -13.74 -19.27 7.64
CA GLN A 371 -13.60 -20.55 6.96
C GLN A 371 -12.31 -20.61 6.14
N LEU A 372 -12.02 -19.57 5.35
CA LEU A 372 -10.77 -19.49 4.60
C LEU A 372 -9.53 -19.53 5.51
N ALA A 373 -9.56 -18.81 6.62
CA ALA A 373 -8.45 -18.79 7.58
C ALA A 373 -8.31 -20.09 8.37
N SER A 374 -9.32 -20.97 8.37
CA SER A 374 -9.29 -22.29 9.02
C SER A 374 -8.93 -23.44 8.06
N MET A 375 -8.71 -23.17 6.77
CA MET A 375 -8.32 -24.20 5.82
C MET A 375 -6.95 -24.78 6.17
N ASP A 376 -6.81 -26.09 6.05
CA ASP A 376 -5.56 -26.82 6.28
C ASP A 376 -4.70 -26.81 5.00
N PHE A 377 -3.46 -26.43 5.14
CA PHE A 377 -2.44 -26.39 4.08
C PHE A 377 -1.30 -27.38 4.34
N SER A 378 -1.37 -28.18 5.42
CA SER A 378 -0.28 -29.07 5.84
C SER A 378 0.06 -30.18 4.82
N ASN A 379 -0.85 -30.50 3.90
CA ASN A 379 -0.69 -31.59 2.93
C ASN A 379 -0.17 -31.18 1.55
N THR A 380 0.26 -29.94 1.35
CA THR A 380 0.72 -29.46 0.02
C THR A 380 2.16 -29.84 -0.32
N THR A 381 2.89 -30.51 0.56
CA THR A 381 4.33 -30.81 0.39
C THR A 381 4.68 -32.27 0.07
N GLU A 382 3.72 -33.21 -0.04
CA GLU A 382 4.04 -34.64 -0.25
C GLU A 382 3.96 -35.16 -1.69
N ASP A 383 3.58 -34.36 -2.67
CA ASP A 383 3.53 -34.81 -4.08
C ASP A 383 4.32 -33.90 -5.02
N LYS A 384 5.68 -34.01 -4.97
CA LYS A 384 6.54 -33.79 -6.15
C LYS A 384 7.94 -34.38 -5.94
#